data_fabb3090061233cb21115bce6c42ed40
#
_entry.id   fabb3090061233cb21115bce6c42ed40
#
_cell.length_a   1.000
_cell.length_b   1.000
_cell.length_c   1.000
_cell.angle_alpha   90.00
_cell.angle_beta   90.00
_cell.angle_gamma   90.00
#
_symmetry.space_group_name_H-M   'P 1'
#
loop_
_entity.id
_entity.type
_entity.pdbx_description
1 polymer ?
#
loop_
_entity_poly.entity_id
_entity_poly.type
_entity_poly.pdbx_seq_one_letter_code
_entity_poly.pdbx_strand_id
1 'polypeptide(L)'
;MSVKKIHLFPSEESYVTNSGSVEADDLALVPLNLSFNNLSDRPKAYVTKTWRSGAQWYRRWSDGQLEQGGRLKLEVWTGGNDPNRTFSLPTAFSNATYTTVVTGEGGYGWATLKVVSQTTSSITVTGTGASTDDRVSYVHFYCSGY
;
A
#
# COMPACT_ATOMS: atom_id res chain seq x y z
N MET A 1 -42.07 29.55 16.79
CA MET A 1 -41.51 28.77 15.65
C MET A 1 -40.86 27.55 16.18
N SER A 2 -41.18 26.38 15.65
CA SER A 2 -40.62 25.10 16.12
C SER A 2 -39.28 24.85 15.48
N VAL A 3 -38.21 24.76 16.28
CA VAL A 3 -36.89 24.35 15.80
C VAL A 3 -36.93 22.85 15.50
N LYS A 4 -36.76 22.46 14.25
CA LYS A 4 -36.62 21.04 13.90
C LYS A 4 -35.21 20.58 14.27
N LYS A 5 -35.14 19.58 15.13
CA LYS A 5 -33.89 18.89 15.46
C LYS A 5 -33.59 17.88 14.35
N ILE A 6 -32.36 17.90 13.83
CA ILE A 6 -31.89 16.91 12.87
C ILE A 6 -30.84 16.06 13.60
N HIS A 7 -31.12 14.78 13.73
CA HIS A 7 -30.12 13.81 14.19
C HIS A 7 -29.25 13.39 13.00
N LEU A 8 -28.00 13.80 13.02
CA LEU A 8 -27.04 13.42 11.98
C LEU A 8 -26.43 12.05 12.20
N PHE A 9 -26.46 11.54 13.45
CA PHE A 9 -25.98 10.20 13.79
C PHE A 9 -26.86 9.53 14.86
N PRO A 10 -27.09 8.21 14.79
CA PRO A 10 -27.97 7.51 15.74
C PRO A 10 -27.48 7.50 17.21
N SER A 11 -26.19 7.77 17.44
CA SER A 11 -25.54 7.65 18.74
C SER A 11 -25.07 8.98 19.35
N GLU A 12 -25.10 10.06 18.59
CA GLU A 12 -24.69 11.39 19.09
C GLU A 12 -25.76 12.42 18.83
N GLU A 13 -26.16 13.13 19.89
CA GLU A 13 -27.00 14.28 19.73
C GLU A 13 -26.19 15.47 19.22
N SER A 14 -26.01 15.56 17.92
CA SER A 14 -25.52 16.80 17.33
C SER A 14 -26.71 17.67 16.92
N TYR A 15 -26.74 18.86 17.46
CA TYR A 15 -27.75 19.85 17.14
C TYR A 15 -27.17 20.89 16.22
N VAL A 16 -27.79 21.10 15.08
CA VAL A 16 -27.58 22.34 14.34
C VAL A 16 -28.57 23.34 14.91
N THR A 17 -28.11 24.17 15.84
CA THR A 17 -28.89 25.34 16.27
C THR A 17 -28.58 26.47 15.32
N ASN A 18 -29.49 26.70 14.40
CA ASN A 18 -29.50 27.97 13.67
C ASN A 18 -30.41 28.94 14.40
N SER A 19 -29.95 30.14 14.71
CA SER A 19 -30.75 31.22 15.32
C SER A 19 -31.80 31.78 14.34
N GLY A 20 -31.88 31.26 13.13
CA GLY A 20 -32.89 31.54 12.12
C GLY A 20 -33.84 30.36 11.91
N SER A 21 -34.97 30.59 11.27
CA SER A 21 -35.85 29.54 10.76
C SER A 21 -35.08 28.75 9.70
N VAL A 22 -34.79 27.46 9.93
CA VAL A 22 -34.32 26.57 8.91
C VAL A 22 -35.52 26.19 8.06
N GLU A 23 -35.57 26.64 6.84
CA GLU A 23 -36.61 26.28 5.89
C GLU A 23 -36.34 24.86 5.35
N ALA A 24 -37.41 24.18 4.91
CA ALA A 24 -37.29 22.80 4.42
C ALA A 24 -36.33 22.68 3.23
N ASP A 25 -36.13 23.74 2.46
CA ASP A 25 -35.22 23.82 1.35
C ASP A 25 -33.76 23.86 1.77
N ASP A 26 -33.44 24.40 2.95
CA ASP A 26 -32.09 24.37 3.51
C ASP A 26 -31.66 22.96 3.92
N LEU A 27 -32.61 22.08 4.20
CA LEU A 27 -32.36 20.67 4.51
C LEU A 27 -32.06 19.83 3.26
N ALA A 28 -32.56 20.28 2.12
CA ALA A 28 -32.27 19.63 0.83
C ALA A 28 -30.85 19.94 0.32
N LEU A 29 -30.19 20.95 0.88
CA LEU A 29 -28.85 21.39 0.52
C LEU A 29 -27.74 20.73 1.35
N VAL A 30 -28.07 19.86 2.31
CA VAL A 30 -27.04 18.97 2.88
C VAL A 30 -26.69 17.96 1.77
N PRO A 31 -25.57 18.14 1.06
CA PRO A 31 -25.26 17.23 -0.02
C PRO A 31 -25.13 15.83 0.58
N LEU A 32 -26.02 14.93 0.21
CA LEU A 32 -25.91 13.49 0.48
C LEU A 32 -24.62 12.88 -0.08
N ASN A 33 -23.86 13.66 -0.82
CA ASN A 33 -22.51 13.37 -1.32
C ASN A 33 -21.48 14.10 -0.47
N LEU A 34 -21.35 13.74 0.79
CA LEU A 34 -20.12 14.03 1.55
C LEU A 34 -18.99 13.19 0.93
N SER A 35 -18.45 13.70 -0.15
CA SER A 35 -17.19 13.19 -0.67
C SER A 35 -16.12 13.41 0.41
N PHE A 36 -15.30 12.41 0.66
CA PHE A 36 -14.11 12.53 1.52
C PHE A 36 -13.25 13.76 1.17
N ASN A 37 -13.38 14.25 -0.07
CA ASN A 37 -12.66 15.43 -0.53
C ASN A 37 -13.16 16.75 0.07
N ASN A 38 -14.35 16.78 0.61
CA ASN A 38 -14.98 17.99 1.20
C ASN A 38 -14.85 18.06 2.72
N LEU A 39 -14.24 17.07 3.37
CA LEU A 39 -13.99 17.09 4.80
C LEU A 39 -12.69 17.85 5.09
N SER A 40 -12.76 18.90 5.89
CA SER A 40 -11.58 19.66 6.32
C SER A 40 -10.58 18.82 7.10
N ASP A 41 -11.06 17.80 7.81
CA ASP A 41 -10.29 16.93 8.69
C ASP A 41 -9.97 15.56 8.06
N ARG A 42 -10.05 15.46 6.73
CA ARG A 42 -9.67 14.22 6.06
C ARG A 42 -8.21 13.85 6.37
N PRO A 43 -7.88 12.56 6.43
CA PRO A 43 -6.48 12.12 6.51
C PRO A 43 -5.66 12.79 5.42
N LYS A 44 -4.45 13.26 5.74
CA LYS A 44 -3.54 13.88 4.77
C LYS A 44 -3.24 12.95 3.59
N ALA A 45 -3.23 11.64 3.85
CA ALA A 45 -3.13 10.62 2.81
C ALA A 45 -4.12 9.49 3.08
N TYR A 46 -4.78 9.02 2.03
CA TYR A 46 -5.70 7.87 2.06
C TYR A 46 -5.49 7.00 0.83
N VAL A 47 -5.83 5.72 0.93
CA VAL A 47 -5.65 4.77 -0.17
C VAL A 47 -6.66 5.05 -1.28
N THR A 48 -6.15 5.34 -2.48
CA THR A 48 -6.96 5.62 -3.68
C THR A 48 -7.15 4.40 -4.55
N LYS A 49 -6.21 3.45 -4.49
CA LYS A 49 -6.27 2.22 -5.29
C LYS A 49 -5.56 1.08 -4.58
N THR A 50 -6.19 -0.08 -4.64
CA THR A 50 -5.58 -1.35 -4.24
C THR A 50 -5.68 -2.36 -5.37
N TRP A 51 -4.70 -3.25 -5.46
CA TRP A 51 -4.71 -4.36 -6.39
C TRP A 51 -4.04 -5.57 -5.74
N ARG A 52 -4.53 -6.75 -6.06
CA ARG A 52 -3.94 -8.01 -5.62
C ARG A 52 -4.10 -9.08 -6.70
N SER A 53 -3.05 -9.86 -6.91
CA SER A 53 -3.08 -11.07 -7.74
C SER A 53 -2.16 -12.11 -7.10
N GLY A 54 -2.74 -13.23 -6.72
CA GLY A 54 -2.02 -14.26 -5.95
C GLY A 54 -1.40 -13.68 -4.68
N ALA A 55 -0.09 -13.83 -4.56
CA ALA A 55 0.68 -13.33 -3.43
C ALA A 55 1.22 -11.90 -3.62
N GLN A 56 1.01 -11.31 -4.79
CA GLN A 56 1.46 -9.94 -5.09
C GLN A 56 0.34 -8.94 -4.86
N TRP A 57 0.71 -7.73 -4.43
CA TRP A 57 -0.25 -6.66 -4.18
C TRP A 57 0.42 -5.28 -4.34
N TYR A 58 -0.40 -4.26 -4.59
CA TYR A 58 -0.01 -2.86 -4.39
C TYR A 58 -1.17 -2.04 -3.83
N ARG A 59 -0.84 -0.90 -3.23
CA ARG A 59 -1.76 0.18 -2.90
C ARG A 59 -1.12 1.53 -3.22
N ARG A 60 -1.94 2.40 -3.75
CA ARG A 60 -1.59 3.76 -4.10
C ARG A 60 -2.32 4.72 -3.18
N TRP A 61 -1.61 5.68 -2.67
CA TRP A 61 -2.11 6.69 -1.76
C TRP A 61 -2.44 7.99 -2.51
N SER A 62 -3.28 8.84 -1.90
CA SER A 62 -3.72 10.12 -2.49
C SER A 62 -2.61 11.15 -2.65
N ASP A 63 -1.54 11.03 -1.89
CA ASP A 63 -0.33 11.87 -1.97
C ASP A 63 0.67 11.37 -3.04
N GLY A 64 0.32 10.31 -3.77
CA GLY A 64 1.16 9.70 -4.79
C GLY A 64 2.04 8.56 -4.29
N GLN A 65 2.14 8.34 -2.98
CA GLN A 65 2.90 7.23 -2.43
C GLN A 65 2.37 5.89 -2.97
N LEU A 66 3.28 5.02 -3.31
CA LEU A 66 3.03 3.66 -3.76
C LEU A 66 3.70 2.67 -2.83
N GLU A 67 2.93 1.71 -2.35
CA GLU A 67 3.42 0.55 -1.62
C GLU A 67 3.09 -0.71 -2.41
N GLN A 68 4.03 -1.61 -2.49
CA GLN A 68 3.80 -2.90 -3.15
C GLN A 68 4.67 -3.98 -2.56
N GLY A 69 4.21 -5.20 -2.65
CA GLY A 69 4.90 -6.32 -2.08
C GLY A 69 4.39 -7.66 -2.60
N GLY A 70 5.04 -8.70 -2.16
CA GLY A 70 4.62 -10.03 -2.52
C GLY A 70 5.62 -11.11 -2.17
N ARG A 71 5.23 -12.32 -2.55
CA ARG A 71 6.02 -13.53 -2.46
C ARG A 71 6.24 -14.06 -3.86
N LEU A 72 7.49 -14.24 -4.22
CA LEU A 72 7.91 -14.72 -5.53
C LEU A 72 8.63 -16.06 -5.36
N LYS A 73 8.29 -17.03 -6.19
CA LYS A 73 8.99 -18.30 -6.21
C LYS A 73 10.36 -18.11 -6.86
N LEU A 74 11.41 -18.53 -6.18
CA LEU A 74 12.71 -18.74 -6.78
C LEU A 74 12.80 -20.20 -7.25
N GLU A 75 13.22 -20.41 -8.48
CA GLU A 75 13.72 -21.72 -8.86
C GLU A 75 15.06 -21.88 -8.16
N VAL A 76 15.13 -22.88 -7.34
CA VAL A 76 16.22 -23.28 -6.43
C VAL A 76 17.48 -22.42 -6.53
N TRP A 77 17.71 -21.60 -5.53
CA TRP A 77 18.97 -20.91 -5.36
C TRP A 77 19.91 -21.77 -4.54
N THR A 78 20.99 -22.18 -5.12
CA THR A 78 22.04 -22.94 -4.43
C THR A 78 23.16 -21.97 -4.06
N GLY A 79 23.53 -21.91 -2.79
CA GLY A 79 24.56 -21.01 -2.28
C GLY A 79 25.88 -21.10 -3.06
N GLY A 80 26.67 -20.02 -2.95
CA GLY A 80 27.92 -19.87 -3.66
C GLY A 80 27.86 -18.78 -4.70
N ASN A 81 27.82 -18.85 -5.91
CA ASN A 81 27.81 -17.78 -6.92
C ASN A 81 26.57 -17.80 -7.79
N ASP A 82 25.40 -17.80 -7.17
CA ASP A 82 24.17 -17.78 -7.96
C ASP A 82 23.99 -16.46 -8.70
N PRO A 83 23.53 -16.50 -9.95
CA PRO A 83 23.35 -15.32 -10.75
C PRO A 83 22.25 -14.43 -10.16
N ASN A 84 22.41 -13.14 -10.35
CA ASN A 84 21.38 -12.16 -10.01
C ASN A 84 20.02 -12.53 -10.59
N ARG A 85 18.97 -12.39 -9.80
CA ARG A 85 17.58 -12.64 -10.25
C ARG A 85 16.82 -11.33 -10.30
N THR A 86 16.21 -11.04 -11.43
CA THR A 86 15.40 -9.84 -11.63
C THR A 86 13.91 -10.20 -11.59
N PHE A 87 13.15 -9.46 -10.80
CA PHE A 87 11.72 -9.61 -10.63
C PHE A 87 10.99 -8.35 -11.06
N SER A 88 9.93 -8.52 -11.84
CA SER A 88 9.03 -7.40 -12.15
C SER A 88 8.16 -7.06 -10.95
N LEU A 89 7.99 -5.77 -10.72
CA LEU A 89 7.08 -5.25 -9.71
C LEU A 89 5.63 -5.25 -10.23
N PRO A 90 4.62 -5.37 -9.36
CA PRO A 90 3.21 -5.31 -9.75
C PRO A 90 2.82 -4.05 -10.52
N THR A 91 3.45 -2.92 -10.21
CA THR A 91 3.29 -1.65 -10.93
C THR A 91 4.57 -0.83 -10.84
N ALA A 92 4.76 0.10 -11.78
CA ALA A 92 5.96 0.94 -11.78
C ALA A 92 5.84 2.10 -10.78
N PHE A 93 6.96 2.42 -10.13
CA PHE A 93 7.18 3.69 -9.43
C PHE A 93 7.43 4.82 -10.42
N SER A 94 7.29 6.06 -10.00
CA SER A 94 7.62 7.23 -10.83
C SER A 94 9.13 7.42 -11.01
N ASN A 95 9.92 6.92 -10.07
CA ASN A 95 11.39 6.94 -10.12
C ASN A 95 11.96 5.69 -9.44
N ALA A 96 13.26 5.48 -9.52
CA ALA A 96 13.94 4.31 -8.96
C ALA A 96 14.50 4.53 -7.54
N THR A 97 14.11 5.58 -6.84
CA THR A 97 14.61 5.93 -5.50
C THR A 97 13.72 5.44 -4.35
N TYR A 98 12.89 4.45 -4.58
CA TYR A 98 12.04 3.83 -3.56
C TYR A 98 12.85 2.91 -2.63
N THR A 99 12.34 2.70 -1.42
CA THR A 99 12.90 1.75 -0.46
C THR A 99 12.47 0.34 -0.79
N THR A 100 13.40 -0.61 -0.75
CA THR A 100 13.14 -2.04 -0.96
C THR A 100 13.65 -2.85 0.21
N VAL A 101 12.81 -3.72 0.73
CA VAL A 101 13.16 -4.75 1.71
C VAL A 101 12.90 -6.12 1.07
N VAL A 102 13.85 -7.03 1.20
CA VAL A 102 13.74 -8.41 0.73
C VAL A 102 14.11 -9.38 1.83
N THR A 103 13.40 -10.49 1.90
CA THR A 103 13.71 -11.61 2.80
C THR A 103 13.54 -12.93 2.07
N GLY A 104 14.35 -13.92 2.41
CA GLY A 104 14.24 -15.29 1.90
C GLY A 104 13.32 -16.15 2.76
N GLU A 105 12.62 -17.07 2.12
CA GLU A 105 11.80 -18.10 2.78
C GLU A 105 12.14 -19.47 2.22
N GLY A 106 12.21 -20.43 3.12
CA GLY A 106 12.41 -21.84 2.79
C GLY A 106 13.83 -22.14 2.33
N GLY A 107 14.35 -23.24 2.75
CA GLY A 107 15.68 -23.67 2.38
C GLY A 107 16.42 -24.34 3.52
N TYR A 108 17.61 -24.78 3.21
CA TYR A 108 18.60 -25.27 4.15
C TYR A 108 19.68 -24.21 4.28
N GLY A 109 20.15 -23.96 5.51
CA GLY A 109 21.30 -23.09 5.77
C GLY A 109 20.99 -21.59 5.87
N TRP A 110 22.05 -20.78 5.79
CA TRP A 110 22.03 -19.32 6.02
C TRP A 110 22.19 -18.58 4.70
N ALA A 111 21.11 -18.41 3.94
CA ALA A 111 21.14 -17.58 2.75
C ALA A 111 20.70 -16.15 3.07
N THR A 112 21.58 -15.19 2.80
CA THR A 112 21.26 -13.77 2.90
C THR A 112 20.90 -13.22 1.53
N LEU A 113 19.76 -12.53 1.44
CA LEU A 113 19.35 -11.83 0.23
C LEU A 113 19.80 -10.37 0.27
N LYS A 114 20.27 -9.89 -0.89
CA LYS A 114 20.71 -8.51 -1.08
C LYS A 114 20.10 -7.95 -2.35
N VAL A 115 19.56 -6.74 -2.30
CA VAL A 115 19.18 -5.97 -3.49
C VAL A 115 20.45 -5.45 -4.15
N VAL A 116 20.65 -5.79 -5.41
CA VAL A 116 21.81 -5.38 -6.22
C VAL A 116 21.50 -4.13 -7.01
N SER A 117 20.32 -4.08 -7.59
CA SER A 117 19.85 -2.93 -8.36
C SER A 117 18.34 -2.88 -8.37
N GLN A 118 17.80 -1.71 -8.66
CA GLN A 118 16.38 -1.48 -8.85
C GLN A 118 16.14 -0.49 -9.98
N THR A 119 15.04 -0.68 -10.70
CA THR A 119 14.50 0.23 -11.70
C THR A 119 13.12 0.69 -11.27
N THR A 120 12.45 1.51 -12.03
CA THR A 120 11.06 1.89 -11.72
C THR A 120 10.10 0.70 -11.67
N SER A 121 10.38 -0.39 -12.40
CA SER A 121 9.46 -1.53 -12.58
C SER A 121 10.03 -2.89 -12.17
N SER A 122 11.26 -2.94 -11.66
CA SER A 122 11.90 -4.21 -11.29
C SER A 122 12.90 -4.05 -10.16
N ILE A 123 13.13 -5.15 -9.44
CA ILE A 123 14.22 -5.31 -8.48
C ILE A 123 15.09 -6.48 -8.89
N THR A 124 16.40 -6.32 -8.75
CA THR A 124 17.38 -7.40 -8.93
C THR A 124 17.97 -7.75 -7.60
N VAL A 125 17.90 -9.01 -7.25
CA VAL A 125 18.42 -9.54 -5.99
C VAL A 125 19.53 -10.57 -6.25
N THR A 126 20.47 -10.66 -5.33
CA THR A 126 21.44 -11.74 -5.25
C THR A 126 21.38 -12.38 -3.87
N GLY A 127 21.77 -13.61 -3.76
CA GLY A 127 21.92 -14.31 -2.49
C GLY A 127 23.37 -14.69 -2.26
N THR A 128 23.75 -14.68 -1.02
CA THR A 128 25.02 -15.22 -0.57
C THR A 128 24.74 -16.26 0.50
N GLY A 129 25.18 -17.48 0.28
CA GLY A 129 25.15 -18.56 1.26
C GLY A 129 26.56 -19.02 1.59
N ALA A 130 26.72 -19.56 2.78
CA ALA A 130 28.03 -20.10 3.22
C ALA A 130 28.31 -21.47 2.61
N SER A 131 27.33 -22.12 2.03
CA SER A 131 27.40 -23.50 1.52
C SER A 131 26.54 -23.67 0.27
N THR A 132 26.89 -24.66 -0.56
CA THR A 132 26.11 -25.07 -1.73
C THR A 132 24.73 -25.65 -1.36
N ASP A 133 24.53 -25.99 -0.10
CA ASP A 133 23.25 -26.51 0.44
C ASP A 133 22.32 -25.38 0.91
N ASP A 134 22.81 -24.15 1.02
CA ASP A 134 22.01 -23.00 1.37
C ASP A 134 21.04 -22.67 0.22
N ARG A 135 19.77 -22.75 0.49
CA ARG A 135 18.71 -22.60 -0.53
C ARG A 135 17.65 -21.61 -0.06
N VAL A 136 17.17 -20.81 -1.00
CA VAL A 136 15.98 -19.96 -0.81
C VAL A 136 14.94 -20.38 -1.85
N SER A 137 13.75 -20.76 -1.40
CA SER A 137 12.66 -21.18 -2.29
C SER A 137 11.75 -20.03 -2.72
N TYR A 138 11.65 -19.01 -1.87
CA TYR A 138 10.83 -17.84 -2.12
C TYR A 138 11.52 -16.58 -1.63
N VAL A 139 11.25 -15.50 -2.34
CA VAL A 139 11.61 -14.13 -1.92
C VAL A 139 10.34 -13.39 -1.53
N HIS A 140 10.31 -12.85 -0.34
CA HIS A 140 9.35 -11.82 0.06
C HIS A 140 9.96 -10.46 -0.22
N PHE A 141 9.19 -9.57 -0.80
CA PHE A 141 9.61 -8.20 -1.04
C PHE A 141 8.55 -7.22 -0.58
N TYR A 142 9.00 -6.07 -0.12
CA TYR A 142 8.21 -4.89 0.15
C TYR A 142 8.93 -3.68 -0.42
N CYS A 143 8.22 -2.86 -1.17
CA CYS A 143 8.73 -1.63 -1.75
C CYS A 143 7.81 -0.46 -1.41
N SER A 144 8.39 0.69 -1.08
CA SER A 144 7.65 1.91 -0.77
C SER A 144 8.37 3.13 -1.33
N GLY A 145 7.63 4.00 -2.01
CA GLY A 145 8.16 5.22 -2.64
C GLY A 145 7.09 5.96 -3.45
N TYR A 146 7.55 6.76 -4.40
CA TYR A 146 6.70 7.58 -5.27
C TYR A 146 6.85 7.23 -6.75
#